data_171ce1a61fdb546be14e08e125957128
#
_entry.id   171ce1a61fdb546be14e08e125957128
#
_cell.length_a   1.000
_cell.length_b   1.000
_cell.length_c   1.000
_cell.angle_alpha   90.00
_cell.angle_beta   90.00
_cell.angle_gamma   90.00
#
_symmetry.space_group_name_H-M   'P 1'
#
loop_
_entity.id
_entity.type
_entity.pdbx_description
1 polymer ?
#
loop_
_entity_poly.entity_id
_entity_poly.type
_entity_poly.pdbx_seq_one_letter_code
_entity_poly.pdbx_strand_id
1 'polypeptide(L)'
;LHTFGDTGMTLANVAFHHHWRRSAGTAPDPKGLWDFSLHQLAADQARFGKLDRVGNTAMTGLAYAYHFDASRYALFLRDYAEGRGVTRTESIV
;
A
#
# COMPACT_ATOMS: atom_id res chain seq x y z
N LEU A 1 8.62 -7.72 -0.23
CA LEU A 1 7.31 -7.20 -0.63
C LEU A 1 6.86 -6.12 0.35
N HIS A 2 6.43 -4.97 -0.15
CA HIS A 2 5.85 -3.91 0.67
C HIS A 2 4.40 -3.71 0.23
N THR A 3 3.47 -3.99 1.14
CA THR A 3 2.05 -3.84 0.87
C THR A 3 1.51 -2.55 1.49
N PHE A 4 0.62 -1.88 0.76
CA PHE A 4 -0.12 -0.73 1.25
C PHE A 4 -1.47 -1.22 1.75
N GLY A 5 -1.84 -0.87 2.96
CA GLY A 5 -3.15 -1.21 3.49
C GLY A 5 -3.10 -1.75 4.91
N ASP A 6 -4.29 -1.92 5.45
CA ASP A 6 -4.48 -2.30 6.83
C ASP A 6 -4.54 -3.81 7.02
N THR A 7 -4.33 -4.23 8.25
CA THR A 7 -4.55 -5.60 8.71
C THR A 7 -5.87 -5.66 9.47
N GLY A 8 -6.82 -6.43 8.94
CA GLY A 8 -8.14 -6.59 9.53
C GLY A 8 -8.96 -5.30 9.60
N MET A 9 -9.99 -5.29 10.40
CA MET A 9 -10.91 -4.15 10.59
C MET A 9 -10.95 -3.75 12.06
N THR A 10 -11.20 -2.46 12.32
CA THR A 10 -11.53 -1.98 13.66
C THR A 10 -12.85 -2.60 14.13
N LEU A 11 -12.87 -3.20 15.30
CA LEU A 11 -14.03 -3.81 15.92
C LEU A 11 -14.32 -3.13 17.26
N ALA A 12 -15.56 -2.68 17.47
CA ALA A 12 -15.99 -1.98 18.68
C ALA A 12 -15.02 -0.85 19.11
N ASN A 13 -14.60 -0.01 18.16
CA ASN A 13 -13.64 1.08 18.35
C ASN A 13 -12.23 0.64 18.82
N VAL A 14 -11.92 -0.64 18.73
CA VAL A 14 -10.59 -1.19 19.05
C VAL A 14 -9.92 -1.64 17.76
N ALA A 15 -8.69 -1.20 17.53
CA ALA A 15 -7.93 -1.59 16.34
C ALA A 15 -7.67 -3.11 16.30
N PHE A 16 -7.73 -3.69 15.10
CA PHE A 16 -7.66 -5.13 14.89
C PHE A 16 -6.45 -5.81 15.55
N HIS A 17 -5.29 -5.19 15.54
CA HIS A 17 -4.06 -5.77 16.09
C HIS A 17 -4.17 -6.07 17.60
N HIS A 18 -5.00 -5.36 18.36
CA HIS A 18 -5.25 -5.69 19.77
C HIS A 18 -6.04 -6.98 19.92
N HIS A 19 -7.07 -7.18 19.07
CA HIS A 19 -7.84 -8.43 19.06
C HIS A 19 -6.96 -9.59 18.61
N TRP A 20 -6.18 -9.42 17.56
CA TRP A 20 -5.22 -10.41 17.07
C TRP A 20 -4.23 -10.82 18.18
N ARG A 21 -3.60 -9.85 18.84
CA ARG A 21 -2.63 -10.13 19.92
C ARG A 21 -3.24 -10.92 21.06
N ARG A 22 -4.49 -10.63 21.40
CA ARG A 22 -5.21 -11.36 22.46
C ARG A 22 -5.53 -12.79 22.03
N SER A 23 -5.96 -13.01 20.81
CA SER A 23 -6.29 -14.34 20.30
C SER A 23 -5.06 -15.18 19.99
N ALA A 24 -3.96 -14.59 19.55
CA ALA A 24 -2.73 -15.30 19.21
C ALA A 24 -2.11 -16.03 20.41
N GLY A 25 -2.32 -15.54 21.63
CA GLY A 25 -1.88 -16.20 22.86
C GLY A 25 -2.70 -17.44 23.26
N THR A 26 -3.86 -17.67 22.65
CA THR A 26 -4.78 -18.76 22.99
C THR A 26 -5.07 -19.71 21.83
N ALA A 27 -4.74 -19.33 20.61
CA ALA A 27 -5.00 -20.15 19.44
C ALA A 27 -4.00 -21.29 19.30
N PRO A 28 -4.43 -22.51 18.94
CA PRO A 28 -3.54 -23.65 18.74
C PRO A 28 -2.63 -23.48 17.50
N ASP A 29 -3.02 -22.68 16.54
CA ASP A 29 -2.26 -22.34 15.33
C ASP A 29 -2.42 -20.83 15.05
N PRO A 30 -1.61 -19.98 15.70
CA PRO A 30 -1.75 -18.54 15.61
C PRO A 30 -1.28 -18.05 14.23
N LYS A 31 -2.19 -17.50 13.44
CA LYS A 31 -1.86 -16.82 12.19
C LYS A 31 -1.10 -15.52 12.46
N GLY A 32 -0.19 -15.18 11.56
CA GLY A 32 0.52 -13.91 11.58
C GLY A 32 -0.45 -12.72 11.36
N LEU A 33 -0.10 -11.54 11.85
CA LEU A 33 -0.93 -10.35 11.68
C LEU A 33 -1.19 -10.04 10.19
N TRP A 34 -0.21 -10.26 9.33
CA TRP A 34 -0.30 -10.00 7.90
C TRP A 34 -1.18 -10.99 7.13
N ASP A 35 -1.47 -12.17 7.70
CA ASP A 35 -2.44 -13.12 7.13
C ASP A 35 -3.87 -12.56 7.09
N PHE A 36 -4.10 -11.49 7.82
CA PHE A 36 -5.36 -10.74 7.84
C PHE A 36 -5.33 -9.48 6.97
N SER A 37 -4.32 -9.32 6.12
CA SER A 37 -4.23 -8.24 5.16
C SER A 37 -4.68 -8.70 3.77
N LEU A 38 -5.74 -8.09 3.25
CA LEU A 38 -6.20 -8.35 1.87
C LEU A 38 -5.09 -8.02 0.85
N HIS A 39 -4.32 -6.95 1.10
CA HIS A 39 -3.24 -6.53 0.23
C HIS A 39 -2.11 -7.55 0.19
N GLN A 40 -1.74 -8.11 1.34
CA GLN A 40 -0.72 -9.16 1.41
C GLN A 40 -1.19 -10.42 0.67
N LEU A 41 -2.41 -10.89 0.95
CA LEU A 41 -2.97 -12.07 0.31
C LEU A 41 -3.10 -11.91 -1.21
N ALA A 42 -3.52 -10.73 -1.67
CA ALA A 42 -3.61 -10.45 -3.11
C ALA A 42 -2.22 -10.43 -3.76
N ALA A 43 -1.23 -9.82 -3.11
CA ALA A 43 0.14 -9.75 -3.60
C ALA A 43 0.81 -11.13 -3.65
N ASP A 44 0.62 -11.96 -2.64
CA ASP A 44 1.15 -13.34 -2.60
C ASP A 44 0.59 -14.23 -3.72
N GLN A 45 -0.63 -13.92 -4.15
CA GLN A 45 -1.29 -14.62 -5.27
C GLN A 45 -1.08 -13.91 -6.62
N ALA A 46 -0.24 -12.88 -6.69
CA ALA A 46 -0.04 -12.03 -7.88
C ALA A 46 -1.37 -11.49 -8.46
N ARG A 47 -2.32 -11.16 -7.59
CA ARG A 47 -3.64 -10.64 -7.96
C ARG A 47 -3.76 -9.17 -7.63
N PHE A 48 -4.34 -8.42 -8.54
CA PHE A 48 -4.66 -7.02 -8.36
C PHE A 48 -6.01 -6.68 -9.01
N GLY A 49 -6.75 -5.77 -8.41
CA GLY A 49 -7.96 -5.21 -8.98
C GLY A 49 -8.24 -3.83 -8.41
N LYS A 50 -8.66 -2.90 -9.25
CA LYS A 50 -9.18 -1.60 -8.82
C LYS A 50 -10.61 -1.79 -8.36
N LEU A 51 -10.79 -1.95 -7.06
CA LEU A 51 -12.10 -2.14 -6.43
C LEU A 51 -12.35 -0.97 -5.48
N ASP A 52 -13.49 -0.34 -5.60
CA ASP A 52 -13.92 0.67 -4.62
C ASP A 52 -14.31 0.01 -3.29
N ARG A 53 -14.83 -1.21 -3.36
CA ARG A 53 -15.25 -2.03 -2.22
C ARG A 53 -14.95 -3.51 -2.46
N VAL A 54 -14.82 -4.24 -1.37
CA VAL A 54 -14.72 -5.70 -1.39
C VAL A 54 -16.13 -6.29 -1.21
N GLY A 55 -16.78 -6.61 -2.32
CA GLY A 55 -18.17 -7.11 -2.31
C GLY A 55 -19.12 -6.16 -1.60
N ASN A 56 -20.02 -6.70 -0.78
CA ASN A 56 -20.98 -5.94 0.05
C ASN A 56 -20.43 -5.60 1.45
N THR A 57 -19.12 -5.60 1.63
CA THR A 57 -18.49 -5.29 2.91
C THR A 57 -18.18 -3.81 3.05
N ALA A 58 -17.92 -3.36 4.28
CA ALA A 58 -17.41 -2.01 4.56
C ALA A 58 -15.91 -1.87 4.26
N MET A 59 -15.24 -2.95 3.82
CA MET A 59 -13.83 -2.89 3.46
C MET A 59 -13.63 -2.11 2.17
N THR A 60 -12.72 -1.15 2.20
CA THR A 60 -12.25 -0.45 1.02
C THR A 60 -11.46 -1.41 0.12
N GLY A 61 -11.37 -1.07 -1.17
CA GLY A 61 -10.59 -1.84 -2.12
C GLY A 61 -9.09 -1.83 -1.85
N LEU A 62 -8.33 -2.40 -2.77
CA LEU A 62 -6.88 -2.46 -2.65
C LEU A 62 -6.26 -1.07 -2.84
N ALA A 63 -5.52 -0.59 -1.85
CA ALA A 63 -4.63 0.55 -2.02
C ALA A 63 -3.43 0.14 -2.88
N TYR A 64 -2.99 1.03 -3.75
CA TYR A 64 -1.88 0.77 -4.66
C TYR A 64 -1.07 2.03 -4.92
N ALA A 65 0.16 1.82 -5.36
CA ALA A 65 1.03 2.87 -5.87
C ALA A 65 1.69 2.40 -7.16
N TYR A 66 2.14 3.35 -7.96
CA TYR A 66 2.90 3.04 -9.16
C TYR A 66 4.40 2.96 -8.82
N HIS A 67 5.06 1.95 -9.34
CA HIS A 67 6.51 1.92 -9.39
C HIS A 67 6.96 2.57 -10.70
N PHE A 68 7.85 3.52 -10.61
CA PHE A 68 8.43 4.17 -11.78
C PHE A 68 9.95 4.39 -11.57
N ASP A 69 10.66 4.47 -12.68
CA ASP A 69 12.07 4.80 -12.69
C ASP A 69 12.25 6.28 -12.37
N ALA A 70 12.74 6.58 -11.17
CA ALA A 70 12.93 7.95 -10.69
C ALA A 70 13.90 8.74 -11.59
N SER A 71 14.89 8.10 -12.17
CA SER A 71 15.86 8.74 -13.07
C SER A 71 15.21 9.18 -14.38
N ARG A 72 14.42 8.29 -14.98
CA ARG A 72 13.63 8.61 -16.18
C ARG A 72 12.58 9.67 -15.92
N TYR A 73 11.94 9.62 -14.76
CA TYR A 73 10.96 10.63 -14.37
C TYR A 73 11.60 12.01 -14.19
N ALA A 74 12.77 12.07 -13.57
CA ALA A 74 13.53 13.32 -13.42
C ALA A 74 13.94 13.92 -14.79
N LEU A 75 14.37 13.08 -15.73
CA LEU A 75 14.67 13.51 -17.10
C LEU A 75 13.40 14.05 -17.80
N PHE A 76 12.32 13.33 -17.72
CA PHE A 76 11.03 13.77 -18.29
C PHE A 76 10.60 15.13 -17.72
N LEU A 77 10.64 15.31 -16.40
CA LEU A 77 10.26 16.57 -15.76
C LEU A 77 11.18 17.72 -16.18
N ARG A 78 12.48 17.47 -16.35
CA ARG A 78 13.41 18.46 -16.85
C ARG A 78 13.05 18.92 -18.27
N ASP A 79 12.93 17.98 -19.19
CA ASP A 79 12.62 18.28 -20.59
C ASP A 79 11.27 19.03 -20.70
N TYR A 80 10.30 18.63 -19.89
CA TYR A 80 9.01 19.29 -19.80
C TYR A 80 9.10 20.74 -19.31
N ALA A 81 9.91 20.99 -18.27
CA ALA A 81 10.10 22.35 -17.72
C ALA A 81 10.90 23.26 -18.67
N GLU A 82 12.01 22.75 -19.20
CA GLU A 82 12.86 23.49 -20.16
C GLU A 82 12.08 23.84 -21.46
N GLY A 83 11.26 22.92 -21.95
CA GLY A 83 10.36 23.16 -23.08
C GLY A 83 9.29 24.22 -22.82
N ARG A 84 9.09 24.62 -21.56
CA ARG A 84 8.20 25.72 -21.12
C ARG A 84 8.95 26.99 -20.72
N GLY A 85 10.23 27.06 -21.04
CA GLY A 85 11.04 28.26 -20.81
C GLY A 85 11.65 28.36 -19.40
N VAL A 86 11.65 27.27 -18.63
CA VAL A 86 12.40 27.25 -17.36
C VAL A 86 13.88 27.07 -17.65
N THR A 87 14.70 27.96 -17.11
CA THR A 87 16.16 27.86 -17.20
C THR A 87 16.69 27.10 -16.00
N ARG A 88 17.45 26.03 -16.25
CA ARG A 88 18.11 25.25 -15.23
C ARG A 88 19.51 25.82 -14.94
N THR A 89 19.84 25.99 -13.66
CA THR A 89 21.17 26.34 -13.21
C THR A 89 21.73 25.21 -12.37
N GLU A 90 22.90 24.70 -12.74
CA GLU A 90 23.65 23.73 -11.92
C GLU A 90 24.73 24.45 -11.15
N SER A 91 24.79 24.28 -9.85
CA SER A 91 25.86 24.78 -9.00
C SER A 91 26.26 23.72 -7.98
N ILE A 92 27.53 23.69 -7.65
CA ILE A 92 28.05 22.92 -6.52
C ILE A 92 27.90 23.82 -5.28
N VAL A 93 27.19 23.32 -4.28
CA VAL A 93 27.04 24.00 -2.98
C VAL A 93 28.09 23.49 -2.03
#